data_8f4ba4bdde49de0edde987abe8ac00e0
#
_entry.id   8f4ba4bdde49de0edde987abe8ac00e0
#
_cell.length_a   1.000
_cell.length_b   1.000
_cell.length_c   1.000
_cell.angle_alpha   90.00
_cell.angle_beta   90.00
_cell.angle_gamma   90.00
#
_symmetry.space_group_name_H-M   'P 1'
#
loop_
_entity.id
_entity.type
_entity.pdbx_description
1 polymer ?
#
loop_
_entity_poly.entity_id
_entity_poly.type
_entity_poly.pdbx_seq_one_letter_code
_entity_poly.pdbx_strand_id
1 'polypeptide(L)'
;MSSKRGINKVILIGNLGKDPEIRYMPNGNAVVNIIMATSENWKDKQTKENKEKTEWHRIVIFGKLAEIANEYLRKGSQVYIEGYLQTRKWQDQNGQNHYITEVIVSIGGTMQMLGNNRQNENIMNKQPINNKNKLENNHWNSKTDNDLINKENNQSLLSDKHENIIDFEDDIPF
;
A
#
# COMPACT_ATOMS: atom_id res chain seq x y z
N MET A 1 -23.36 -17.60 -28.14
CA MET A 1 -23.08 -16.22 -27.69
C MET A 1 -23.80 -16.01 -26.36
N SER A 2 -23.10 -15.70 -25.29
CA SER A 2 -23.73 -15.40 -23.99
C SER A 2 -24.24 -13.95 -24.02
N SER A 3 -25.55 -13.76 -23.99
CA SER A 3 -26.14 -12.43 -23.89
C SER A 3 -26.18 -12.00 -22.41
N LYS A 4 -25.46 -10.96 -22.06
CA LYS A 4 -25.54 -10.35 -20.72
C LYS A 4 -26.87 -9.61 -20.62
N ARG A 5 -27.71 -9.97 -19.63
CA ARG A 5 -29.05 -9.37 -19.42
C ARG A 5 -29.03 -8.22 -18.38
N GLY A 6 -27.86 -7.78 -17.95
CA GLY A 6 -27.73 -6.74 -16.94
C GLY A 6 -26.35 -6.11 -16.93
N ILE A 7 -26.22 -5.02 -16.19
CA ILE A 7 -24.97 -4.31 -15.95
C ILE A 7 -24.56 -4.54 -14.50
N ASN A 8 -23.34 -5.03 -14.31
CA ASN A 8 -22.69 -5.11 -13.00
C ASN A 8 -21.37 -4.34 -13.12
N LYS A 9 -21.38 -3.09 -12.71
CA LYS A 9 -20.25 -2.17 -12.79
C LYS A 9 -20.19 -1.33 -11.53
N VAL A 10 -18.99 -1.20 -10.99
CA VAL A 10 -18.68 -0.37 -9.81
C VAL A 10 -17.57 0.58 -10.19
N ILE A 11 -17.72 1.83 -9.78
CA ILE A 11 -16.71 2.88 -9.91
C ILE A 11 -16.48 3.45 -8.51
N LEU A 12 -15.24 3.47 -8.07
CA LEU A 12 -14.84 3.99 -6.76
C LEU A 12 -13.65 4.94 -6.92
N ILE A 13 -13.67 6.02 -6.16
CA ILE A 13 -12.52 6.88 -5.93
C ILE A 13 -12.34 7.01 -4.43
N GLY A 14 -11.19 6.62 -3.91
CA GLY A 14 -10.94 6.63 -2.48
C GLY A 14 -9.47 6.42 -2.13
N ASN A 15 -9.20 6.28 -0.85
CA ASN A 15 -7.85 6.12 -0.34
C ASN A 15 -7.65 4.73 0.24
N LEU A 16 -6.46 4.15 0.05
CA LEU A 16 -6.13 2.86 0.64
C LEU A 16 -6.02 2.97 2.15
N GLY A 17 -6.70 2.06 2.87
CA GLY A 17 -6.64 1.97 4.33
C GLY A 17 -5.39 1.27 4.84
N LYS A 18 -4.82 0.38 4.04
CA LYS A 18 -3.58 -0.37 4.32
C LYS A 18 -2.79 -0.59 3.04
N ASP A 19 -1.55 -1.07 3.19
CA ASP A 19 -0.73 -1.47 2.05
C ASP A 19 -1.36 -2.63 1.29
N PRO A 20 -1.17 -2.73 -0.05
CA PRO A 20 -1.63 -3.85 -0.84
C PRO A 20 -1.06 -5.19 -0.38
N GLU A 21 -1.89 -6.24 -0.37
CA GLU A 21 -1.46 -7.59 -0.05
C GLU A 21 -1.45 -8.45 -1.32
N ILE A 22 -0.25 -8.77 -1.80
CA ILE A 22 -0.07 -9.57 -3.00
C ILE A 22 0.01 -11.06 -2.67
N ARG A 23 -0.60 -11.88 -3.54
CA ARG A 23 -0.48 -13.34 -3.56
C ARG A 23 -0.33 -13.80 -5.00
N TYR A 24 0.28 -14.96 -5.18
CA TYR A 24 0.40 -15.60 -6.49
C TYR A 24 -0.43 -16.87 -6.53
N MET A 25 -1.23 -17.01 -7.57
CA MET A 25 -1.98 -18.24 -7.82
C MET A 25 -1.04 -19.35 -8.33
N PRO A 26 -1.44 -20.63 -8.25
CA PRO A 26 -0.62 -21.73 -8.76
C PRO A 26 -0.23 -21.62 -10.24
N ASN A 27 -1.01 -20.89 -11.03
CA ASN A 27 -0.73 -20.59 -12.44
C ASN A 27 0.22 -19.39 -12.64
N GLY A 28 0.81 -18.86 -11.56
CA GLY A 28 1.73 -17.73 -11.58
C GLY A 28 1.08 -16.35 -11.67
N ASN A 29 -0.25 -16.24 -11.81
CA ASN A 29 -0.91 -14.95 -11.91
C ASN A 29 -0.96 -14.25 -10.54
N ALA A 30 -0.58 -12.97 -10.53
CA ALA A 30 -0.66 -12.13 -9.35
C ALA A 30 -2.11 -11.78 -9.01
N VAL A 31 -2.42 -11.75 -7.71
CA VAL A 31 -3.67 -11.27 -7.14
C VAL A 31 -3.33 -10.34 -5.98
N VAL A 32 -3.91 -9.15 -5.96
CA VAL A 32 -3.75 -8.20 -4.87
C VAL A 32 -5.09 -7.91 -4.22
N ASN A 33 -5.10 -7.95 -2.90
CA ASN A 33 -6.21 -7.48 -2.09
C ASN A 33 -5.90 -6.08 -1.56
N ILE A 34 -6.82 -5.15 -1.78
CA ILE A 34 -6.75 -3.80 -1.21
C ILE A 34 -8.05 -3.47 -0.47
N ILE A 35 -7.92 -2.68 0.57
CA ILE A 35 -9.04 -2.09 1.31
C ILE A 35 -9.01 -0.60 1.04
N MET A 36 -10.13 -0.08 0.51
CA MET A 36 -10.29 1.32 0.14
C MET A 36 -11.39 1.97 0.97
N ALA A 37 -11.13 3.18 1.45
CA ALA A 37 -12.09 4.03 2.10
C ALA A 37 -12.67 5.05 1.12
N THR A 38 -13.99 5.19 1.12
CA THR A 38 -14.70 6.34 0.54
C THR A 38 -15.39 7.09 1.66
N SER A 39 -15.14 8.40 1.80
CA SER A 39 -15.69 9.20 2.88
C SER A 39 -16.61 10.30 2.34
N GLU A 40 -17.71 10.51 3.04
CA GLU A 40 -18.66 11.59 2.81
C GLU A 40 -18.67 12.50 4.04
N ASN A 41 -18.57 13.80 3.81
CA ASN A 41 -18.63 14.79 4.87
C ASN A 41 -19.84 15.70 4.64
N TRP A 42 -20.67 15.87 5.67
CA TRP A 42 -21.80 16.80 5.60
C TRP A 42 -21.99 17.55 6.92
N LYS A 43 -22.64 18.69 6.82
CA LYS A 43 -23.04 19.46 7.98
C LYS A 43 -24.46 19.09 8.41
N ASP A 44 -24.61 18.65 9.64
CA ASP A 44 -25.93 18.36 10.21
C ASP A 44 -26.75 19.66 10.28
N LYS A 45 -27.97 19.62 9.76
CA LYS A 45 -28.83 20.82 9.68
C LYS A 45 -29.34 21.25 11.05
N GLN A 46 -29.51 20.34 11.98
CA GLN A 46 -30.06 20.60 13.32
C GLN A 46 -28.94 21.00 14.31
N THR A 47 -27.89 20.15 14.41
CA THR A 47 -26.80 20.40 15.38
C THR A 47 -25.71 21.33 14.87
N LYS A 48 -25.69 21.61 13.54
CA LYS A 48 -24.63 22.39 12.85
C LYS A 48 -23.23 21.76 12.92
N GLU A 49 -23.10 20.55 13.40
CA GLU A 49 -21.87 19.81 13.50
C GLU A 49 -21.49 19.19 12.15
N ASN A 50 -20.19 19.06 11.91
CA ASN A 50 -19.68 18.31 10.78
C ASN A 50 -19.73 16.82 11.10
N LYS A 51 -20.40 16.04 10.26
CA LYS A 51 -20.45 14.59 10.33
C LYS A 51 -19.69 13.98 9.18
N GLU A 52 -19.03 12.86 9.44
CA GLU A 52 -18.32 12.06 8.45
C GLU A 52 -18.84 10.63 8.50
N LYS A 53 -18.97 10.03 7.32
CA LYS A 53 -19.27 8.61 7.15
C LYS A 53 -18.28 8.02 6.19
N THR A 54 -17.61 6.94 6.59
CA THR A 54 -16.65 6.21 5.78
C THR A 54 -17.18 4.81 5.47
N GLU A 55 -17.13 4.45 4.19
CA GLU A 55 -17.42 3.09 3.73
C GLU A 55 -16.13 2.42 3.29
N TRP A 56 -15.96 1.17 3.73
CA TRP A 56 -14.80 0.35 3.45
C TRP A 56 -15.10 -0.68 2.36
N HIS A 57 -14.36 -0.61 1.28
CA HIS A 57 -14.53 -1.48 0.12
C HIS A 57 -13.39 -2.48 0.04
N ARG A 58 -13.72 -3.77 -0.10
CA ARG A 58 -12.77 -4.84 -0.39
C ARG A 58 -12.64 -4.98 -1.90
N ILE A 59 -11.43 -4.87 -2.42
CA ILE A 59 -11.15 -4.88 -3.84
C ILE A 59 -10.09 -5.93 -4.14
N VAL A 60 -10.35 -6.76 -5.14
CA VAL A 60 -9.43 -7.81 -5.58
C VAL A 60 -9.01 -7.50 -7.01
N ILE A 61 -7.72 -7.31 -7.23
CA ILE A 61 -7.13 -6.97 -8.52
C ILE A 61 -6.35 -8.17 -9.02
N PHE A 62 -6.51 -8.50 -10.31
CA PHE A 62 -5.87 -9.65 -10.94
C PHE A 62 -4.85 -9.25 -12.01
N GLY A 63 -3.84 -10.11 -12.19
CA GLY A 63 -2.87 -10.05 -13.29
C GLY A 63 -1.92 -8.85 -13.19
N LYS A 64 -1.59 -8.24 -14.32
CA LYS A 64 -0.58 -7.16 -14.39
C LYS A 64 -0.94 -5.93 -13.53
N LEU A 65 -2.23 -5.58 -13.44
CA LEU A 65 -2.67 -4.50 -12.56
C LEU A 65 -2.41 -4.80 -11.09
N ALA A 66 -2.44 -6.07 -10.66
CA ALA A 66 -2.10 -6.47 -9.31
C ALA A 66 -0.61 -6.23 -9.00
N GLU A 67 0.29 -6.54 -9.93
CA GLU A 67 1.72 -6.26 -9.77
C GLU A 67 1.97 -4.75 -9.64
N ILE A 68 1.36 -3.95 -10.53
CA ILE A 68 1.46 -2.48 -10.50
C ILE A 68 0.91 -1.93 -9.18
N ALA A 69 -0.25 -2.43 -8.72
CA ALA A 69 -0.84 -2.00 -7.46
C ALA A 69 0.09 -2.27 -6.27
N ASN A 70 0.70 -3.45 -6.22
CA ASN A 70 1.64 -3.80 -5.14
C ASN A 70 2.94 -2.99 -5.19
N GLU A 71 3.44 -2.68 -6.37
CA GLU A 71 4.68 -1.93 -6.55
C GLU A 71 4.52 -0.46 -6.14
N TYR A 72 3.44 0.19 -6.57
CA TYR A 72 3.30 1.64 -6.48
C TYR A 72 2.33 2.13 -5.42
N LEU A 73 1.33 1.35 -5.01
CA LEU A 73 0.37 1.77 -4.01
C LEU A 73 0.87 1.52 -2.59
N ARG A 74 0.51 2.43 -1.70
CA ARG A 74 0.74 2.34 -0.25
C ARG A 74 -0.50 2.80 0.50
N LYS A 75 -0.57 2.54 1.80
CA LYS A 75 -1.59 3.12 2.68
C LYS A 75 -1.70 4.62 2.43
N GLY A 76 -2.92 5.12 2.26
CA GLY A 76 -3.22 6.53 1.96
C GLY A 76 -3.17 6.89 0.48
N SER A 77 -2.67 6.04 -0.42
CA SER A 77 -2.71 6.31 -1.86
C SER A 77 -4.15 6.50 -2.34
N GLN A 78 -4.40 7.57 -3.10
CA GLN A 78 -5.69 7.80 -3.75
C GLN A 78 -5.73 7.10 -5.10
N VAL A 79 -6.79 6.33 -5.34
CA VAL A 79 -6.94 5.56 -6.57
C VAL A 79 -8.37 5.62 -7.11
N TYR A 80 -8.47 5.57 -8.43
CA TYR A 80 -9.69 5.29 -9.18
C TYR A 80 -9.73 3.80 -9.50
N ILE A 81 -10.86 3.17 -9.21
CA ILE A 81 -11.12 1.75 -9.48
C ILE A 81 -12.40 1.61 -10.30
N GLU A 82 -12.32 0.79 -11.33
CA GLU A 82 -13.48 0.35 -12.10
C GLU A 82 -13.48 -1.19 -12.17
N GLY A 83 -14.55 -1.81 -11.71
CA GLY A 83 -14.69 -3.25 -11.64
C GLY A 83 -16.16 -3.68 -11.58
N TYR A 84 -16.40 -4.86 -11.03
CA TYR A 84 -17.76 -5.39 -10.81
C TYR A 84 -17.87 -6.03 -9.43
N LEU A 85 -19.08 -6.09 -8.88
CA LEU A 85 -19.36 -6.79 -7.62
C LEU A 85 -19.38 -8.29 -7.83
N GLN A 86 -18.77 -9.01 -6.89
CA GLN A 86 -18.84 -10.45 -6.80
C GLN A 86 -18.98 -10.86 -5.35
N THR A 87 -20.00 -11.68 -5.06
CA THR A 87 -20.14 -12.29 -3.75
C THR A 87 -19.62 -13.72 -3.82
N ARG A 88 -18.68 -14.05 -2.94
CA ARG A 88 -18.21 -15.42 -2.75
C ARG A 88 -18.67 -15.97 -1.43
N LYS A 89 -18.92 -17.27 -1.41
CA LYS A 89 -19.22 -18.04 -0.20
C LYS A 89 -17.93 -18.67 0.29
N TRP A 90 -17.70 -18.63 1.57
CA TRP A 90 -16.63 -19.37 2.23
C TRP A 90 -17.17 -20.04 3.51
N GLN A 91 -16.48 -21.04 4.01
CA GLN A 91 -16.87 -21.79 5.18
C GLN A 91 -15.79 -21.64 6.23
N ASP A 92 -16.19 -21.31 7.45
CA ASP A 92 -15.29 -21.22 8.59
C ASP A 92 -14.91 -22.59 9.14
N GLN A 93 -14.06 -22.61 10.17
CA GLN A 93 -13.61 -23.83 10.84
C GLN A 93 -14.74 -24.59 11.53
N ASN A 94 -15.87 -23.94 11.85
CA ASN A 94 -17.05 -24.50 12.47
C ASN A 94 -18.06 -25.04 11.43
N GLY A 95 -17.73 -24.95 10.15
CA GLY A 95 -18.61 -25.38 9.06
C GLY A 95 -19.71 -24.37 8.71
N GLN A 96 -19.70 -23.15 9.27
CA GLN A 96 -20.67 -22.12 8.96
C GLN A 96 -20.33 -21.44 7.62
N ASN A 97 -21.39 -21.14 6.86
CA ASN A 97 -21.25 -20.48 5.58
C ASN A 97 -21.31 -18.97 5.75
N HIS A 98 -20.28 -18.30 5.28
CA HIS A 98 -20.17 -16.84 5.24
C HIS A 98 -20.18 -16.34 3.80
N TYR A 99 -20.67 -15.13 3.60
CA TYR A 99 -20.70 -14.47 2.30
C TYR A 99 -19.90 -13.18 2.40
N ILE A 100 -19.08 -12.94 1.42
CA ILE A 100 -18.30 -11.70 1.32
C ILE A 100 -18.47 -11.12 -0.08
N THR A 101 -18.82 -9.84 -0.14
CA THR A 101 -18.95 -9.10 -1.40
C THR A 101 -17.72 -8.25 -1.62
N GLU A 102 -17.12 -8.42 -2.79
CA GLU A 102 -15.87 -7.77 -3.18
C GLU A 102 -16.04 -7.10 -4.54
N VAL A 103 -15.26 -6.05 -4.78
CA VAL A 103 -15.13 -5.44 -6.09
C VAL A 103 -13.99 -6.12 -6.83
N ILE A 104 -14.27 -6.71 -7.97
CA ILE A 104 -13.30 -7.44 -8.77
C ILE A 104 -12.82 -6.56 -9.92
N VAL A 105 -11.50 -6.40 -10.01
CA VAL A 105 -10.80 -5.74 -11.12
C VAL A 105 -10.03 -6.80 -11.89
N SER A 106 -10.59 -7.21 -13.02
CA SER A 106 -10.01 -8.21 -13.92
C SER A 106 -9.93 -7.66 -15.36
N ILE A 107 -9.95 -8.51 -16.36
CA ILE A 107 -9.96 -8.11 -17.77
C ILE A 107 -11.15 -7.18 -18.03
N GLY A 108 -10.84 -5.95 -18.50
CA GLY A 108 -11.83 -4.88 -18.73
C GLY A 108 -12.11 -3.99 -17.52
N GLY A 109 -11.50 -4.26 -16.36
CA GLY A 109 -11.47 -3.33 -15.24
C GLY A 109 -10.31 -2.33 -15.35
N THR A 110 -10.38 -1.27 -14.57
CA THR A 110 -9.39 -0.17 -14.60
C THR A 110 -8.94 0.17 -13.18
N MET A 111 -7.65 0.47 -13.03
CA MET A 111 -7.07 1.08 -11.86
C MET A 111 -6.19 2.25 -12.29
N GLN A 112 -6.40 3.43 -11.70
CA GLN A 112 -5.56 4.61 -11.93
C GLN A 112 -5.17 5.24 -10.60
N MET A 113 -3.89 5.57 -10.46
CA MET A 113 -3.38 6.33 -9.32
C MET A 113 -3.70 7.82 -9.53
N LEU A 114 -4.37 8.45 -8.56
CA LEU A 114 -4.83 9.84 -8.65
C LEU A 114 -3.99 10.83 -7.83
N GLY A 115 -3.11 10.35 -6.96
CA GLY A 115 -2.28 11.20 -6.13
C GLY A 115 -0.96 11.59 -6.79
N ASN A 116 -0.51 12.81 -6.58
CA ASN A 116 0.86 13.20 -6.85
C ASN A 116 1.79 12.41 -5.94
N ASN A 117 2.80 11.80 -6.53
CA ASN A 117 3.86 11.11 -5.82
C ASN A 117 4.69 12.15 -5.04
N ARG A 118 4.24 12.54 -3.83
CA ARG A 118 4.94 13.51 -2.96
C ARG A 118 6.35 13.07 -2.55
N GLN A 119 6.78 11.89 -2.95
CA GLN A 119 8.14 11.41 -2.66
C GLN A 119 9.21 11.97 -3.60
N ASN A 120 8.86 12.64 -4.71
CA ASN A 120 9.86 13.21 -5.64
C ASN A 120 10.16 14.68 -5.42
N GLU A 121 9.47 15.40 -4.52
CA GLU A 121 9.77 16.83 -4.31
C GLU A 121 11.04 17.09 -3.49
N ASN A 122 11.56 16.08 -2.78
CA ASN A 122 12.80 16.22 -1.99
C ASN A 122 14.11 16.00 -2.79
N ILE A 123 14.02 15.64 -4.07
CA ILE A 123 15.22 15.40 -4.89
C ILE A 123 15.56 16.60 -5.79
N MET A 124 14.59 17.49 -6.06
CA MET A 124 14.84 18.64 -6.97
C MET A 124 15.29 19.92 -6.28
N ASN A 125 15.39 19.98 -4.95
CA ASN A 125 15.85 21.17 -4.23
C ASN A 125 17.30 21.09 -3.72
N LYS A 126 18.15 20.26 -4.32
CA LYS A 126 19.60 20.44 -4.21
C LYS A 126 20.05 21.36 -5.34
N GLN A 127 19.99 22.66 -5.08
CA GLN A 127 20.67 23.65 -5.91
C GLN A 127 22.16 23.31 -6.00
N PRO A 128 22.78 23.39 -7.18
CA PRO A 128 24.22 23.27 -7.30
C PRO A 128 24.84 24.48 -6.61
N ILE A 129 25.57 24.21 -5.55
CA ILE A 129 26.43 25.26 -4.94
C ILE A 129 27.51 25.60 -5.96
N ASN A 130 27.34 26.77 -6.56
CA ASN A 130 28.28 27.40 -7.46
C ASN A 130 29.46 27.94 -6.63
N ASN A 131 30.47 27.10 -6.41
CA ASN A 131 31.74 27.57 -5.88
C ASN A 131 32.66 27.96 -7.07
N LYS A 132 32.54 29.21 -7.49
CA LYS A 132 33.62 29.91 -8.18
C LYS A 132 34.45 30.69 -7.15
N ASN A 133 35.77 30.50 -7.27
CA ASN A 133 36.87 31.27 -6.75
C ASN A 133 37.48 30.80 -5.41
N LYS A 134 38.61 30.09 -5.43
CA LYS A 134 39.90 30.78 -5.39
C LYS A 134 41.03 29.77 -5.56
N LEU A 135 41.82 29.99 -6.61
CA LEU A 135 43.19 29.52 -6.72
C LEU A 135 44.01 30.15 -5.59
N GLU A 136 44.85 29.40 -4.94
CA GLU A 136 46.27 29.69 -4.76
C GLU A 136 46.92 28.73 -3.75
N ASN A 137 47.89 28.03 -4.31
CA ASN A 137 49.24 27.78 -3.81
C ASN A 137 49.54 26.86 -2.61
N ASN A 138 50.17 25.75 -3.04
CA ASN A 138 51.47 25.26 -2.51
C ASN A 138 51.55 24.69 -1.10
N HIS A 139 51.87 23.47 -0.89
CA HIS A 139 53.22 22.96 -0.76
C HIS A 139 53.23 21.55 -0.18
N TRP A 140 54.05 20.73 -0.71
CA TRP A 140 54.63 19.48 -0.32
C TRP A 140 54.78 19.23 1.20
N ASN A 141 54.53 18.02 1.71
CA ASN A 141 55.47 17.04 2.28
C ASN A 141 54.68 15.92 2.96
N SER A 142 54.79 14.73 2.46
CA SER A 142 55.66 13.59 2.78
C SER A 142 55.57 13.02 4.20
N LYS A 143 55.30 11.68 4.18
CA LYS A 143 55.78 10.65 5.14
C LYS A 143 55.13 10.68 6.53
N THR A 144 54.81 9.60 7.12
CA THR A 144 55.27 8.20 7.20
C THR A 144 54.33 7.45 8.12
N ASP A 145 54.02 6.23 7.74
CA ASP A 145 54.13 4.97 8.49
C ASP A 145 53.51 4.80 9.88
N ASN A 146 52.90 3.61 9.93
CA ASN A 146 52.88 2.68 11.08
C ASN A 146 51.86 2.99 12.17
N ASP A 147 51.16 2.07 12.74
CA ASP A 147 51.15 0.60 12.87
C ASP A 147 49.91 0.20 13.63
N LEU A 148 49.33 -0.91 13.23
CA LEU A 148 49.09 -2.11 14.02
C LEU A 148 48.22 -2.06 15.29
N ILE A 149 47.27 -2.98 15.28
CA ILE A 149 46.95 -3.94 16.34
C ILE A 149 45.94 -3.50 17.42
N ASN A 150 44.79 -4.13 17.44
CA ASN A 150 44.25 -5.19 18.29
C ASN A 150 42.72 -5.23 18.14
N LYS A 151 42.17 -6.32 17.70
CA LYS A 151 41.82 -7.57 18.38
C LYS A 151 40.99 -7.41 19.66
N GLU A 152 39.90 -8.10 19.51
CA GLU A 152 39.25 -9.01 20.47
C GLU A 152 37.97 -8.56 21.18
N ASN A 153 37.00 -9.38 20.90
CA ASN A 153 36.07 -10.08 21.81
C ASN A 153 34.94 -9.31 22.47
N ASN A 154 33.72 -9.68 22.17
CA ASN A 154 32.86 -10.62 22.92
C ASN A 154 31.50 -10.68 22.30
N GLN A 155 31.07 -11.79 21.79
CA GLN A 155 30.23 -12.85 22.39
C GLN A 155 28.97 -12.38 23.10
N SER A 156 27.90 -12.85 22.47
CA SER A 156 26.64 -13.37 23.02
C SER A 156 25.72 -12.44 23.80
N LEU A 157 24.51 -12.36 23.31
CA LEU A 157 23.35 -12.83 24.04
C LEU A 157 22.14 -12.94 23.10
N LEU A 158 21.73 -14.17 22.93
CA LEU A 158 20.40 -14.57 22.47
C LEU A 158 19.35 -14.01 23.44
N SER A 159 18.31 -13.39 22.96
CA SER A 159 17.04 -13.36 23.67
C SER A 159 15.89 -13.25 22.68
N ASP A 160 15.18 -14.30 22.61
CA ASP A 160 13.76 -14.55 22.42
C ASP A 160 12.94 -13.52 21.60
N LYS A 161 12.63 -13.96 20.39
CA LYS A 161 11.46 -13.46 19.65
C LYS A 161 10.21 -14.07 20.27
N HIS A 162 9.46 -13.27 21.01
CA HIS A 162 8.05 -13.50 21.20
C HIS A 162 7.32 -13.05 19.94
N GLU A 163 6.86 -14.01 19.17
CA GLU A 163 5.83 -13.81 18.16
C GLU A 163 4.51 -13.52 18.88
N ASN A 164 4.10 -12.26 18.86
CA ASN A 164 2.74 -11.88 19.20
C ASN A 164 1.86 -12.23 18.01
N ILE A 165 1.21 -13.36 18.09
CA ILE A 165 0.04 -13.71 17.28
C ILE A 165 -1.05 -12.73 17.68
N ILE A 166 -1.31 -11.74 16.83
CA ILE A 166 -2.47 -10.87 16.99
C ILE A 166 -3.66 -11.65 16.43
N ASP A 167 -4.43 -12.20 17.35
CA ASP A 167 -5.74 -12.79 17.11
C ASP A 167 -6.69 -11.63 16.77
N PHE A 168 -7.09 -11.55 15.51
CA PHE A 168 -8.12 -10.62 15.06
C PHE A 168 -9.48 -11.26 15.38
N GLU A 169 -9.98 -11.05 16.59
CA GLU A 169 -11.40 -11.19 16.86
C GLU A 169 -12.15 -10.12 16.09
N ASP A 170 -12.97 -10.58 15.14
CA ASP A 170 -13.90 -9.80 14.34
C ASP A 170 -15.10 -9.37 15.22
N ASP A 171 -14.94 -8.29 15.95
CA ASP A 171 -16.08 -7.54 16.51
C ASP A 171 -16.42 -6.40 15.55
N ILE A 172 -17.36 -6.68 14.63
CA ILE A 172 -18.07 -5.65 13.87
C ILE A 172 -19.42 -5.44 14.55
N PRO A 173 -19.64 -4.33 15.26
CA PRO A 173 -20.97 -3.97 15.70
C PRO A 173 -21.78 -3.46 14.51
N PHE A 174 -22.97 -4.04 14.36
CA PHE A 174 -24.01 -3.56 13.45
C PHE A 174 -24.69 -2.30 14.00
#